data_4f32633cab93fe7c568d0a2e896e4f26
#
_entry.id   4f32633cab93fe7c568d0a2e896e4f26
#
_cell.length_a   1.000
_cell.length_b   1.000
_cell.length_c   1.000
_cell.angle_alpha   90.00
_cell.angle_beta   90.00
_cell.angle_gamma   90.00
#
_symmetry.space_group_name_H-M   'P 1'
#
loop_
_entity.id
_entity.type
_entity.pdbx_description
1 polymer ?
#
loop_
_entity_poly.entity_id
_entity_poly.type
_entity_poly.pdbx_seq_one_letter_code
_entity_poly.pdbx_strand_id
1 'polypeptide(L)'
;MVVQGAAIVNLIIAVIGGMSCLFSIFYILFGIKNDSTAATLTFILACFLLVRNACLAFLQLTRGQEGGFWQTGVYLAGFGIFLYSLLSSWILSLFIVNKVSILKKAKVVFSVLFSVLMVFGLAFLLWTQLTGNLIKIDSNGMYYLGDAYYYDYLIVAVYIAFDILLIFKYGALILQRQRVVYILFLFAPLIAILAKPLYSEIHLASLLTSISLLLLVITIVFDDKNEFRRQELLKNQLEIDLLLGQIQPHFLFNVLYVIQELCCIDPETASGAIEDFSKYLRHNMDSISVRTPIPFKEELEHVKHYVSLQQLRFGDALDVQYELGCTDFSMPTLTLQPIVENAVRYGVRMAPKGRGRVLVRTSEQPDFYEIDVIDNGPGFDESHVPDDGISHTGLSNVRKRLKYISGGELTVISKAGEGTTVRMTLPKE
;
A
#
# COMPACT_ATOMS: atom_id res chain seq x y z
N MET A 1 -12.70 -33.65 45.68
CA MET A 1 -11.67 -33.98 44.68
C MET A 1 -12.06 -33.50 43.26
N VAL A 2 -13.26 -33.78 42.75
CA VAL A 2 -13.71 -33.35 41.41
C VAL A 2 -13.74 -31.81 41.26
N VAL A 3 -14.31 -31.11 42.23
CA VAL A 3 -14.43 -29.63 42.24
C VAL A 3 -13.06 -28.93 42.27
N GLN A 4 -12.08 -29.47 43.01
CA GLN A 4 -10.72 -28.93 43.02
C GLN A 4 -9.99 -29.18 41.69
N GLY A 5 -10.25 -30.33 41.04
CA GLY A 5 -9.71 -30.60 39.70
C GLY A 5 -10.23 -29.64 38.64
N ALA A 6 -11.55 -29.32 38.64
CA ALA A 6 -12.13 -28.36 37.74
C ALA A 6 -11.59 -26.92 37.92
N ALA A 7 -11.35 -26.49 39.17
CA ALA A 7 -10.78 -25.18 39.45
C ALA A 7 -9.35 -25.04 38.90
N ILE A 8 -8.52 -26.09 39.03
CA ILE A 8 -7.15 -26.12 38.46
C ILE A 8 -7.21 -26.06 36.94
N VAL A 9 -8.09 -26.85 36.31
CA VAL A 9 -8.28 -26.84 34.84
C VAL A 9 -8.70 -25.45 34.36
N ASN A 10 -9.65 -24.81 35.03
CA ASN A 10 -10.11 -23.47 34.67
C ASN A 10 -9.03 -22.40 34.86
N LEU A 11 -8.20 -22.54 35.87
CA LEU A 11 -7.04 -21.65 36.05
C LEU A 11 -6.04 -21.81 34.90
N ILE A 12 -5.74 -23.04 34.50
CA ILE A 12 -4.88 -23.32 33.35
C ILE A 12 -5.47 -22.74 32.08
N ILE A 13 -6.78 -22.88 31.85
CA ILE A 13 -7.49 -22.30 30.72
C ILE A 13 -7.36 -20.77 30.72
N ALA A 14 -7.56 -20.13 31.84
CA ALA A 14 -7.45 -18.67 31.97
C ALA A 14 -6.03 -18.18 31.69
N VAL A 15 -5.00 -18.88 32.17
CA VAL A 15 -3.60 -18.56 31.91
C VAL A 15 -3.26 -18.73 30.43
N ILE A 16 -3.60 -19.88 29.82
CA ILE A 16 -3.34 -20.12 28.39
C ILE A 16 -4.09 -19.09 27.54
N GLY A 17 -5.36 -18.80 27.83
CA GLY A 17 -6.15 -17.80 27.16
C GLY A 17 -5.54 -16.39 27.31
N GLY A 18 -5.09 -16.03 28.49
CA GLY A 18 -4.39 -14.76 28.77
C GLY A 18 -3.09 -14.63 27.97
N MET A 19 -2.26 -15.68 27.97
CA MET A 19 -1.00 -15.69 27.17
C MET A 19 -1.28 -15.57 25.67
N SER A 20 -2.32 -16.24 25.15
CA SER A 20 -2.76 -16.11 23.77
C SER A 20 -3.16 -14.68 23.43
N CYS A 21 -3.89 -14.00 24.32
CA CYS A 21 -4.28 -12.59 24.13
C CYS A 21 -3.05 -11.65 24.17
N LEU A 22 -2.12 -11.86 25.11
CA LEU A 22 -0.88 -11.08 25.19
C LEU A 22 -0.04 -11.25 23.92
N PHE A 23 0.11 -12.48 23.43
CA PHE A 23 0.80 -12.76 22.19
C PHE A 23 0.11 -12.07 21.00
N SER A 24 -1.23 -12.09 20.96
CA SER A 24 -2.02 -11.39 19.93
C SER A 24 -1.78 -9.87 19.96
N ILE A 25 -1.78 -9.27 21.17
CA ILE A 25 -1.48 -7.84 21.37
C ILE A 25 -0.08 -7.51 20.88
N PHE A 26 0.92 -8.28 21.30
CA PHE A 26 2.30 -8.09 20.85
C PHE A 26 2.43 -8.20 19.33
N TYR A 27 1.81 -9.22 18.73
CA TYR A 27 1.87 -9.46 17.29
C TYR A 27 1.18 -8.36 16.46
N ILE A 28 0.11 -7.75 16.99
CA ILE A 28 -0.53 -6.59 16.37
C ILE A 28 0.38 -5.37 16.44
N LEU A 29 0.96 -5.07 17.60
CA LEU A 29 1.80 -3.89 17.82
C LEU A 29 3.07 -3.90 16.93
N PHE A 30 3.68 -5.07 16.74
CA PHE A 30 4.93 -5.20 15.99
C PHE A 30 4.77 -5.76 14.57
N GLY A 31 3.64 -6.36 14.24
CA GLY A 31 3.41 -7.06 12.97
C GLY A 31 2.66 -6.25 11.92
N ILE A 32 1.86 -5.27 12.31
CA ILE A 32 1.05 -4.46 11.41
C ILE A 32 1.71 -3.11 11.20
N LYS A 33 2.00 -2.77 9.94
CA LYS A 33 2.63 -1.50 9.56
C LYS A 33 1.64 -0.41 9.16
N ASN A 34 0.42 -0.79 8.78
CA ASN A 34 -0.61 0.15 8.38
C ASN A 34 -1.61 0.40 9.52
N ASP A 35 -1.91 1.67 9.79
CA ASP A 35 -3.00 2.11 10.67
C ASP A 35 -4.36 1.71 10.07
N SER A 36 -4.72 0.43 10.19
CA SER A 36 -6.01 -0.06 9.74
C SER A 36 -7.00 -0.08 10.91
N THR A 37 -8.23 0.38 10.65
CA THR A 37 -9.34 0.27 11.62
C THR A 37 -9.54 -1.18 12.09
N ALA A 38 -9.22 -2.16 11.25
CA ALA A 38 -9.26 -3.57 11.57
C ALA A 38 -8.23 -3.95 12.65
N ALA A 39 -7.01 -3.44 12.55
CA ALA A 39 -5.96 -3.65 13.55
C ALA A 39 -6.36 -3.07 14.90
N THR A 40 -6.85 -1.83 14.91
CA THR A 40 -7.32 -1.16 16.14
C THR A 40 -8.46 -1.93 16.81
N LEU A 41 -9.49 -2.34 16.05
CA LEU A 41 -10.59 -3.11 16.58
C LEU A 41 -10.15 -4.47 17.14
N THR A 42 -9.24 -5.15 16.45
CA THR A 42 -8.69 -6.44 16.90
C THR A 42 -7.82 -6.29 18.14
N PHE A 43 -7.07 -5.19 18.26
CA PHE A 43 -6.31 -4.85 19.47
C PHE A 43 -7.24 -4.66 20.67
N ILE A 44 -8.30 -3.87 20.52
CA ILE A 44 -9.30 -3.65 21.58
C ILE A 44 -9.97 -4.97 21.98
N LEU A 45 -10.31 -5.82 21.00
CA LEU A 45 -10.86 -7.14 21.24
C LEU A 45 -9.90 -8.02 22.06
N ALA A 46 -8.63 -8.01 21.74
CA ALA A 46 -7.60 -8.74 22.46
C ALA A 46 -7.47 -8.26 23.91
N CYS A 47 -7.51 -6.94 24.14
CA CYS A 47 -7.50 -6.35 25.49
C CYS A 47 -8.73 -6.78 26.31
N PHE A 48 -9.92 -6.76 25.71
CA PHE A 48 -11.14 -7.20 26.42
C PHE A 48 -11.10 -8.68 26.79
N LEU A 49 -10.64 -9.53 25.89
CA LEU A 49 -10.51 -10.97 26.16
C LEU A 49 -9.42 -11.25 27.20
N LEU A 50 -8.35 -10.46 27.23
CA LEU A 50 -7.31 -10.56 28.27
C LEU A 50 -7.88 -10.26 29.66
N VAL A 51 -8.61 -9.14 29.80
CA VAL A 51 -9.24 -8.77 31.09
C VAL A 51 -10.28 -9.81 31.51
N ARG A 52 -11.06 -10.34 30.56
CA ARG A 52 -12.01 -11.44 30.84
C ARG A 52 -11.29 -12.68 31.40
N ASN A 53 -10.17 -13.07 30.80
CA ASN A 53 -9.39 -14.21 31.29
C ASN A 53 -8.78 -13.93 32.69
N ALA A 54 -8.36 -12.69 32.97
CA ALA A 54 -7.89 -12.28 34.30
C ALA A 54 -9.01 -12.37 35.36
N CYS A 55 -10.24 -11.93 35.02
CA CYS A 55 -11.40 -12.09 35.87
C CYS A 55 -11.71 -13.56 36.15
N LEU A 56 -11.62 -14.42 35.12
CA LEU A 56 -11.80 -15.87 35.29
C LEU A 56 -10.77 -16.47 36.22
N ALA A 57 -9.48 -16.12 36.03
CA ALA A 57 -8.41 -16.59 36.91
C ALA A 57 -8.65 -16.16 38.36
N PHE A 58 -9.05 -14.89 38.59
CA PHE A 58 -9.38 -14.37 39.90
C PHE A 58 -10.51 -15.17 40.56
N LEU A 59 -11.60 -15.47 39.88
CA LEU A 59 -12.70 -16.27 40.39
C LEU A 59 -12.26 -17.68 40.84
N GLN A 60 -11.35 -18.31 40.12
CA GLN A 60 -10.85 -19.62 40.49
C GLN A 60 -9.90 -19.57 41.72
N LEU A 61 -9.09 -18.52 41.83
CA LEU A 61 -8.16 -18.34 42.95
C LEU A 61 -8.87 -17.96 44.26
N THR A 62 -10.02 -17.26 44.18
CA THR A 62 -10.78 -16.80 45.33
C THR A 62 -11.90 -17.74 45.75
N ARG A 63 -12.06 -18.87 45.07
CA ARG A 63 -13.12 -19.85 45.37
C ARG A 63 -12.99 -20.42 46.79
N GLY A 64 -14.05 -20.27 47.60
CA GLY A 64 -14.08 -20.73 48.97
C GLY A 64 -13.34 -19.82 49.98
N GLN A 65 -12.94 -18.63 49.57
CA GLN A 65 -12.39 -17.61 50.48
C GLN A 65 -13.55 -16.86 51.18
N GLU A 66 -13.46 -16.76 52.48
CA GLU A 66 -14.45 -16.04 53.30
C GLU A 66 -13.98 -14.61 53.59
N GLY A 67 -14.93 -13.67 53.71
CA GLY A 67 -14.72 -12.28 54.04
C GLY A 67 -15.21 -11.29 52.96
N GLY A 68 -15.64 -10.13 53.40
CA GLY A 68 -16.29 -9.13 52.54
C GLY A 68 -15.44 -8.63 51.38
N PHE A 69 -14.12 -8.56 51.57
CA PHE A 69 -13.20 -8.18 50.50
C PHE A 69 -13.21 -9.19 49.32
N TRP A 70 -13.13 -10.48 49.64
CA TRP A 70 -13.15 -11.55 48.65
C TRP A 70 -14.51 -11.66 47.96
N GLN A 71 -15.60 -11.53 48.68
CA GLN A 71 -16.95 -11.53 48.12
C GLN A 71 -17.16 -10.39 47.12
N THR A 72 -16.73 -9.16 47.47
CA THR A 72 -16.77 -8.02 46.57
C THR A 72 -15.94 -8.28 45.32
N GLY A 73 -14.74 -8.85 45.45
CA GLY A 73 -13.90 -9.23 44.33
C GLY A 73 -14.54 -10.26 43.40
N VAL A 74 -15.24 -11.27 43.96
CA VAL A 74 -15.96 -12.27 43.18
C VAL A 74 -17.13 -11.64 42.41
N TYR A 75 -17.90 -10.73 43.02
CA TYR A 75 -18.95 -10.00 42.30
C TYR A 75 -18.39 -9.15 41.15
N LEU A 76 -17.29 -8.42 41.37
CA LEU A 76 -16.66 -7.60 40.36
C LEU A 76 -16.07 -8.44 39.20
N ALA A 77 -15.38 -9.54 39.53
CA ALA A 77 -14.79 -10.41 38.53
C ALA A 77 -15.86 -11.13 37.69
N GLY A 78 -16.94 -11.59 38.35
CA GLY A 78 -18.04 -12.21 37.63
C GLY A 78 -18.78 -11.23 36.72
N PHE A 79 -19.09 -10.02 37.21
CA PHE A 79 -19.58 -8.94 36.34
C PHE A 79 -18.65 -8.66 35.16
N GLY A 80 -17.33 -8.61 35.41
CA GLY A 80 -16.33 -8.42 34.38
C GLY A 80 -16.36 -9.50 33.28
N ILE A 81 -16.56 -10.77 33.61
CA ILE A 81 -16.65 -11.84 32.62
C ILE A 81 -17.78 -11.59 31.62
N PHE A 82 -18.96 -11.24 32.09
CA PHE A 82 -20.14 -10.97 31.25
C PHE A 82 -19.97 -9.65 30.47
N LEU A 83 -19.50 -8.59 31.16
CA LEU A 83 -19.22 -7.29 30.54
C LEU A 83 -18.27 -7.41 29.35
N TYR A 84 -17.12 -8.06 29.56
CA TYR A 84 -16.13 -8.21 28.50
C TYR A 84 -16.54 -9.20 27.41
N SER A 85 -17.44 -10.15 27.68
CA SER A 85 -18.07 -11.00 26.68
C SER A 85 -19.02 -10.19 25.79
N LEU A 86 -19.83 -9.31 26.35
CA LEU A 86 -20.72 -8.41 25.63
C LEU A 86 -19.92 -7.41 24.76
N LEU A 87 -18.91 -6.75 25.35
CA LEU A 87 -18.05 -5.80 24.64
C LEU A 87 -17.27 -6.47 23.49
N SER A 88 -16.78 -7.69 23.71
CA SER A 88 -16.06 -8.42 22.66
C SER A 88 -16.97 -8.78 21.47
N SER A 89 -18.22 -9.15 21.72
CA SER A 89 -19.21 -9.43 20.67
C SER A 89 -19.54 -8.17 19.87
N TRP A 90 -19.76 -7.05 20.54
CA TRP A 90 -20.01 -5.76 19.90
C TRP A 90 -18.84 -5.31 19.00
N ILE A 91 -17.59 -5.36 19.51
CA ILE A 91 -16.39 -5.00 18.73
C ILE A 91 -16.23 -5.91 17.52
N LEU A 92 -16.46 -7.23 17.69
CA LEU A 92 -16.39 -8.17 16.58
C LEU A 92 -17.42 -7.86 15.49
N SER A 93 -18.67 -7.53 15.88
CA SER A 93 -19.70 -7.14 14.92
C SER A 93 -19.33 -5.87 14.16
N LEU A 94 -18.76 -4.86 14.82
CA LEU A 94 -18.24 -3.67 14.16
C LEU A 94 -17.10 -4.00 13.18
N PHE A 95 -16.23 -4.92 13.57
CA PHE A 95 -15.16 -5.41 12.71
C PHE A 95 -15.72 -6.08 11.44
N ILE A 96 -16.71 -6.97 11.58
CA ILE A 96 -17.36 -7.67 10.47
C ILE A 96 -18.07 -6.69 9.55
N VAL A 97 -18.85 -5.73 10.08
CA VAL A 97 -19.52 -4.67 9.30
C VAL A 97 -18.52 -3.87 8.45
N ASN A 98 -17.34 -3.58 8.99
CA ASN A 98 -16.31 -2.87 8.23
C ASN A 98 -15.70 -3.71 7.12
N LYS A 99 -15.59 -5.02 7.29
CA LYS A 99 -14.99 -5.95 6.30
C LYS A 99 -15.94 -6.37 5.19
N VAL A 100 -17.25 -6.40 5.44
CA VAL A 100 -18.26 -6.79 4.43
C VAL A 100 -18.48 -5.68 3.41
N SER A 101 -18.76 -6.07 2.17
CA SER A 101 -19.00 -5.14 1.05
C SER A 101 -20.45 -4.69 0.99
N ILE A 102 -20.80 -3.77 1.88
CA ILE A 102 -22.11 -3.11 1.89
C ILE A 102 -21.96 -1.60 1.69
N LEU A 103 -23.04 -0.96 1.27
CA LEU A 103 -23.11 0.50 1.09
C LEU A 103 -22.71 1.24 2.38
N LYS A 104 -22.01 2.36 2.28
CA LYS A 104 -21.58 3.17 3.43
C LYS A 104 -22.77 3.50 4.38
N LYS A 105 -23.93 3.84 3.84
CA LYS A 105 -25.16 4.09 4.62
C LYS A 105 -25.59 2.86 5.43
N ALA A 106 -25.54 1.66 4.83
CA ALA A 106 -25.90 0.43 5.52
C ALA A 106 -24.88 0.08 6.61
N LYS A 107 -23.58 0.34 6.41
CA LYS A 107 -22.57 0.19 7.48
C LYS A 107 -22.89 1.03 8.70
N VAL A 108 -23.28 2.28 8.50
CA VAL A 108 -23.68 3.17 9.60
C VAL A 108 -24.90 2.62 10.32
N VAL A 109 -25.93 2.19 9.58
CA VAL A 109 -27.17 1.63 10.17
C VAL A 109 -26.86 0.39 11.01
N PHE A 110 -26.08 -0.57 10.50
CA PHE A 110 -25.71 -1.76 11.27
C PHE A 110 -24.85 -1.42 12.49
N SER A 111 -23.89 -0.50 12.35
CA SER A 111 -23.06 -0.07 13.48
C SER A 111 -23.90 0.59 14.58
N VAL A 112 -24.86 1.42 14.22
CA VAL A 112 -25.80 2.03 15.18
C VAL A 112 -26.67 0.95 15.83
N LEU A 113 -27.23 0.00 15.06
CA LEU A 113 -28.05 -1.09 15.58
C LEU A 113 -27.28 -1.92 16.63
N PHE A 114 -26.05 -2.33 16.31
CA PHE A 114 -25.20 -3.05 17.24
C PHE A 114 -24.85 -2.24 18.49
N SER A 115 -24.63 -0.92 18.34
CA SER A 115 -24.34 -0.05 19.48
C SER A 115 -25.57 0.12 20.39
N VAL A 116 -26.76 0.20 19.82
CA VAL A 116 -28.04 0.23 20.61
C VAL A 116 -28.21 -1.08 21.35
N LEU A 117 -28.00 -2.23 20.71
CA LEU A 117 -28.05 -3.54 21.36
C LEU A 117 -27.03 -3.66 22.49
N MET A 118 -25.83 -3.09 22.32
CA MET A 118 -24.79 -3.04 23.36
C MET A 118 -25.24 -2.22 24.57
N VAL A 119 -25.81 -1.03 24.35
CA VAL A 119 -26.33 -0.20 25.46
C VAL A 119 -27.47 -0.91 26.22
N PHE A 120 -28.36 -1.57 25.48
CA PHE A 120 -29.42 -2.38 26.09
C PHE A 120 -28.83 -3.54 26.93
N GLY A 121 -27.88 -4.30 26.37
CA GLY A 121 -27.20 -5.40 27.06
C GLY A 121 -26.46 -4.92 28.30
N LEU A 122 -25.78 -3.77 28.25
CA LEU A 122 -25.12 -3.17 29.40
C LEU A 122 -26.11 -2.77 30.50
N ALA A 123 -27.21 -2.13 30.15
CA ALA A 123 -28.24 -1.75 31.08
C ALA A 123 -28.87 -2.98 31.77
N PHE A 124 -29.12 -4.04 31.01
CA PHE A 124 -29.63 -5.32 31.51
C PHE A 124 -28.62 -5.99 32.45
N LEU A 125 -27.31 -6.04 32.06
CA LEU A 125 -26.25 -6.61 32.90
C LEU A 125 -26.10 -5.85 34.23
N LEU A 126 -26.15 -4.52 34.19
CA LEU A 126 -26.16 -3.70 35.43
C LEU A 126 -27.37 -4.00 36.32
N TRP A 127 -28.56 -4.13 35.73
CA TRP A 127 -29.79 -4.46 36.47
C TRP A 127 -29.70 -5.85 37.13
N THR A 128 -29.20 -6.88 36.41
CA THR A 128 -29.02 -8.24 36.96
C THR A 128 -27.97 -8.28 38.05
N GLN A 129 -26.92 -7.49 37.95
CA GLN A 129 -25.91 -7.34 39.00
C GLN A 129 -26.50 -6.69 40.27
N LEU A 130 -27.23 -5.58 40.11
CA LEU A 130 -27.84 -4.84 41.23
C LEU A 130 -28.94 -5.64 41.96
N THR A 131 -29.65 -6.50 41.25
CA THR A 131 -30.69 -7.39 41.83
C THR A 131 -30.10 -8.67 42.44
N GLY A 132 -28.80 -8.90 42.36
CA GLY A 132 -28.11 -10.13 42.83
C GLY A 132 -28.49 -11.39 42.05
N ASN A 133 -29.08 -11.23 40.84
CA ASN A 133 -29.49 -12.35 39.99
C ASN A 133 -28.40 -12.85 39.02
N LEU A 134 -27.26 -12.16 38.94
CA LEU A 134 -26.15 -12.55 38.06
C LEU A 134 -25.24 -13.59 38.75
N ILE A 135 -24.82 -13.31 39.97
CA ILE A 135 -23.95 -14.17 40.77
C ILE A 135 -24.50 -14.24 42.18
N LYS A 136 -24.53 -15.44 42.74
CA LYS A 136 -24.91 -15.72 44.12
C LYS A 136 -23.69 -16.33 44.84
N ILE A 137 -23.44 -15.92 46.08
CA ILE A 137 -22.36 -16.45 46.93
C ILE A 137 -23.04 -17.09 48.14
N ASP A 138 -22.63 -18.31 48.46
CA ASP A 138 -23.13 -19.01 49.68
C ASP A 138 -22.30 -18.62 50.92
N SER A 139 -22.72 -19.16 52.08
CA SER A 139 -22.07 -18.92 53.37
C SER A 139 -20.59 -19.42 53.43
N ASN A 140 -20.21 -20.33 52.54
CA ASN A 140 -18.87 -20.94 52.49
C ASN A 140 -17.98 -20.25 51.44
N GLY A 141 -18.35 -19.07 50.94
CA GLY A 141 -17.59 -18.34 49.91
C GLY A 141 -17.62 -18.96 48.54
N MET A 142 -18.49 -19.93 48.30
CA MET A 142 -18.65 -20.55 46.95
C MET A 142 -19.61 -19.71 46.13
N TYR A 143 -19.22 -19.40 44.89
CA TYR A 143 -20.07 -18.65 43.97
C TYR A 143 -20.82 -19.57 42.99
N TYR A 144 -22.04 -19.17 42.67
CA TYR A 144 -22.93 -19.80 41.69
C TYR A 144 -23.47 -18.77 40.74
N LEU A 145 -23.70 -19.17 39.48
CA LEU A 145 -24.42 -18.31 38.52
C LEU A 145 -25.88 -18.18 38.93
N GLY A 146 -26.36 -16.94 38.99
CA GLY A 146 -27.78 -16.64 39.26
C GLY A 146 -28.64 -17.00 38.03
N ASP A 147 -29.99 -16.86 38.19
CA ASP A 147 -30.93 -17.28 37.15
C ASP A 147 -30.91 -16.40 35.90
N ALA A 148 -30.37 -15.18 36.01
CA ALA A 148 -30.34 -14.21 34.93
C ALA A 148 -29.21 -14.39 33.92
N TYR A 149 -28.20 -15.20 34.20
CA TYR A 149 -27.02 -15.35 33.32
C TYR A 149 -27.38 -15.90 31.95
N TYR A 150 -28.45 -16.64 31.76
CA TYR A 150 -28.93 -17.13 30.48
C TYR A 150 -29.26 -16.02 29.50
N TYR A 151 -29.78 -14.90 30.00
CA TYR A 151 -30.16 -13.76 29.14
C TYR A 151 -28.95 -13.03 28.56
N ASP A 152 -27.82 -12.98 29.30
CA ASP A 152 -26.55 -12.43 28.77
C ASP A 152 -26.03 -13.26 27.62
N TYR A 153 -26.11 -14.59 27.74
CA TYR A 153 -25.75 -15.51 26.62
C TYR A 153 -26.72 -15.34 25.45
N LEU A 154 -27.98 -15.04 25.68
CA LEU A 154 -28.95 -14.81 24.61
C LEU A 154 -28.57 -13.54 23.79
N ILE A 155 -28.19 -12.46 24.47
CA ILE A 155 -27.73 -11.23 23.79
C ILE A 155 -26.51 -11.50 22.93
N VAL A 156 -25.51 -12.23 23.42
CA VAL A 156 -24.33 -12.65 22.65
C VAL A 156 -24.72 -13.51 21.46
N ALA A 157 -25.67 -14.44 21.62
CA ALA A 157 -26.18 -15.28 20.53
C ALA A 157 -26.86 -14.46 19.43
N VAL A 158 -27.57 -13.38 19.79
CA VAL A 158 -28.15 -12.45 18.81
C VAL A 158 -27.05 -11.77 17.97
N TYR A 159 -25.97 -11.29 18.58
CA TYR A 159 -24.83 -10.75 17.85
C TYR A 159 -24.28 -11.78 16.86
N ILE A 160 -24.01 -12.99 17.31
CA ILE A 160 -23.46 -14.08 16.49
C ILE A 160 -24.39 -14.38 15.31
N ALA A 161 -25.71 -14.47 15.52
CA ALA A 161 -26.68 -14.73 14.47
C ALA A 161 -26.66 -13.63 13.39
N PHE A 162 -26.64 -12.35 13.80
CA PHE A 162 -26.53 -11.23 12.86
C PHE A 162 -25.21 -11.25 12.09
N ASP A 163 -24.10 -11.54 12.74
CA ASP A 163 -22.77 -11.59 12.11
C ASP A 163 -22.68 -12.73 11.07
N ILE A 164 -23.25 -13.90 11.38
CA ILE A 164 -23.35 -15.02 10.44
C ILE A 164 -24.17 -14.60 9.21
N LEU A 165 -25.32 -13.97 9.41
CA LEU A 165 -26.17 -13.48 8.31
C LEU A 165 -25.45 -12.44 7.45
N LEU A 166 -24.70 -11.52 8.06
CA LEU A 166 -23.90 -10.53 7.34
C LEU A 166 -22.80 -11.19 6.50
N ILE A 167 -22.07 -12.15 7.06
CA ILE A 167 -21.02 -12.88 6.35
C ILE A 167 -21.62 -13.70 5.19
N PHE A 168 -22.75 -14.37 5.40
CA PHE A 168 -23.40 -15.17 4.36
C PHE A 168 -23.90 -14.30 3.21
N LYS A 169 -24.59 -13.19 3.53
CA LYS A 169 -25.22 -12.33 2.52
C LYS A 169 -24.21 -11.41 1.78
N TYR A 170 -23.23 -10.89 2.49
CA TYR A 170 -22.33 -9.84 1.97
C TYR A 170 -20.84 -10.20 2.00
N GLY A 171 -20.51 -11.42 2.37
CA GLY A 171 -19.12 -11.88 2.48
C GLY A 171 -18.49 -12.35 1.17
N ALA A 172 -19.11 -12.12 0.00
CA ALA A 172 -18.60 -12.60 -1.29
C ALA A 172 -17.19 -12.08 -1.63
N LEU A 173 -16.87 -10.84 -1.22
CA LEU A 173 -15.56 -10.23 -1.44
C LEU A 173 -14.54 -10.50 -0.31
N ILE A 174 -14.96 -11.16 0.76
CA ILE A 174 -14.02 -11.63 1.80
C ILE A 174 -13.30 -12.86 1.26
N LEU A 175 -11.97 -12.87 1.37
CA LEU A 175 -11.17 -14.03 1.00
C LEU A 175 -11.67 -15.30 1.70
N GLN A 176 -11.75 -16.41 1.00
CA GLN A 176 -12.28 -17.67 1.54
C GLN A 176 -11.62 -18.06 2.87
N ARG A 177 -10.30 -17.89 2.99
CA ARG A 177 -9.55 -18.13 4.22
C ARG A 177 -10.00 -17.25 5.39
N GLN A 178 -10.17 -15.95 5.18
CA GLN A 178 -10.65 -15.01 6.21
C GLN A 178 -12.06 -15.38 6.66
N ARG A 179 -12.94 -15.73 5.72
CA ARG A 179 -14.32 -16.14 6.00
C ARG A 179 -14.37 -17.34 6.93
N VAL A 180 -13.53 -18.35 6.70
CA VAL A 180 -13.43 -19.52 7.57
C VAL A 180 -13.01 -19.12 8.99
N VAL A 181 -12.01 -18.24 9.12
CA VAL A 181 -11.53 -17.80 10.45
C VAL A 181 -12.57 -16.99 11.19
N TYR A 182 -13.33 -16.10 10.50
CA TYR A 182 -14.43 -15.35 11.12
C TYR A 182 -15.55 -16.29 11.60
N ILE A 183 -15.91 -17.27 10.78
CA ILE A 183 -16.90 -18.28 11.15
C ILE A 183 -16.42 -19.10 12.37
N LEU A 184 -15.16 -19.55 12.37
CA LEU A 184 -14.59 -20.27 13.51
C LEU A 184 -14.64 -19.43 14.79
N PHE A 185 -14.33 -18.12 14.70
CA PHE A 185 -14.40 -17.23 15.84
C PHE A 185 -15.83 -17.09 16.39
N LEU A 186 -16.82 -16.98 15.49
CA LEU A 186 -18.23 -16.86 15.86
C LEU A 186 -18.78 -18.15 16.47
N PHE A 187 -18.38 -19.32 15.95
CA PHE A 187 -18.85 -20.61 16.45
C PHE A 187 -18.18 -21.04 17.76
N ALA A 188 -17.00 -20.53 18.09
CA ALA A 188 -16.28 -20.90 19.31
C ALA A 188 -17.09 -20.72 20.61
N PRO A 189 -17.74 -19.56 20.85
CA PRO A 189 -18.62 -19.40 22.03
C PRO A 189 -19.86 -20.30 21.98
N LEU A 190 -20.46 -20.52 20.79
CA LEU A 190 -21.64 -21.37 20.64
C LEU A 190 -21.34 -22.83 20.97
N ILE A 191 -20.20 -23.35 20.47
CA ILE A 191 -19.74 -24.72 20.78
C ILE A 191 -19.57 -24.87 22.30
N ALA A 192 -18.97 -23.86 22.94
CA ALA A 192 -18.74 -23.89 24.39
C ALA A 192 -20.04 -23.84 25.20
N ILE A 193 -21.05 -23.08 24.75
CA ILE A 193 -22.39 -23.02 25.37
C ILE A 193 -23.08 -24.38 25.22
N LEU A 194 -23.04 -24.98 24.05
CA LEU A 194 -23.65 -26.30 23.79
C LEU A 194 -22.94 -27.43 24.56
N ALA A 195 -21.63 -27.31 24.77
CA ALA A 195 -20.86 -28.31 25.53
C ALA A 195 -21.04 -28.16 27.06
N LYS A 196 -21.58 -27.04 27.56
CA LYS A 196 -21.73 -26.77 28.98
C LYS A 196 -22.50 -27.83 29.78
N PRO A 197 -23.57 -28.47 29.27
CA PRO A 197 -24.23 -29.57 30.01
C PRO A 197 -23.30 -30.79 30.22
N LEU A 198 -22.33 -31.01 29.34
CA LEU A 198 -21.38 -32.11 29.45
C LEU A 198 -20.20 -31.81 30.37
N TYR A 199 -19.83 -30.51 30.48
CA TYR A 199 -18.68 -30.03 31.22
C TYR A 199 -19.04 -28.77 32.01
N SER A 200 -20.02 -28.89 32.93
CA SER A 200 -20.65 -27.76 33.68
C SER A 200 -19.62 -26.91 34.45
N GLU A 201 -18.55 -27.51 34.91
CA GLU A 201 -17.53 -26.87 35.74
C GLU A 201 -16.38 -26.25 34.92
N ILE A 202 -16.27 -26.54 33.60
CA ILE A 202 -15.14 -26.08 32.77
C ILE A 202 -15.54 -24.90 31.91
N HIS A 203 -14.73 -23.83 31.94
CA HIS A 203 -14.94 -22.60 31.15
C HIS A 203 -14.33 -22.70 29.76
N LEU A 204 -14.79 -23.68 28.95
CA LEU A 204 -14.28 -23.97 27.61
C LEU A 204 -14.39 -22.77 26.62
N ALA A 205 -15.42 -21.93 26.84
CA ALA A 205 -15.64 -20.73 26.03
C ALA A 205 -14.44 -19.78 26.04
N SER A 206 -13.79 -19.63 27.19
CA SER A 206 -12.62 -18.76 27.32
C SER A 206 -11.44 -19.25 26.50
N LEU A 207 -11.17 -20.54 26.53
CA LEU A 207 -10.09 -21.16 25.73
C LEU A 207 -10.34 -21.03 24.23
N LEU A 208 -11.55 -21.45 23.79
CA LEU A 208 -11.90 -21.46 22.37
C LEU A 208 -11.91 -20.07 21.76
N THR A 209 -12.45 -19.07 22.46
CA THR A 209 -12.44 -17.69 21.96
C THR A 209 -11.04 -17.10 21.94
N SER A 210 -10.16 -17.41 22.88
CA SER A 210 -8.78 -16.93 22.89
C SER A 210 -7.93 -17.53 21.77
N ILE A 211 -8.10 -18.83 21.49
CA ILE A 211 -7.46 -19.51 20.35
C ILE A 211 -7.97 -18.94 19.02
N SER A 212 -9.29 -18.75 18.89
CA SER A 212 -9.89 -18.18 17.70
C SER A 212 -9.43 -16.73 17.45
N LEU A 213 -9.21 -15.94 18.51
CA LEU A 213 -8.60 -14.61 18.41
C LEU A 213 -7.18 -14.70 17.84
N LEU A 214 -6.37 -15.62 18.33
CA LEU A 214 -5.01 -15.81 17.82
C LEU A 214 -5.00 -16.13 16.32
N LEU A 215 -5.88 -17.01 15.87
CA LEU A 215 -6.05 -17.34 14.44
C LEU A 215 -6.49 -16.12 13.63
N LEU A 216 -7.41 -15.30 14.19
CA LEU A 216 -7.86 -14.06 13.57
C LEU A 216 -6.71 -13.08 13.39
N VAL A 217 -5.90 -12.87 14.43
CA VAL A 217 -4.75 -11.97 14.40
C VAL A 217 -3.70 -12.43 13.39
N ILE A 218 -3.35 -13.72 13.40
CA ILE A 218 -2.41 -14.29 12.43
C ILE A 218 -2.89 -14.05 11.00
N THR A 219 -4.19 -14.23 10.75
CA THR A 219 -4.77 -14.03 9.43
C THR A 219 -4.70 -12.57 9.00
N ILE A 220 -5.05 -11.62 9.88
CA ILE A 220 -5.00 -10.19 9.58
C ILE A 220 -3.58 -9.74 9.26
N VAL A 221 -2.60 -10.13 10.10
CA VAL A 221 -1.20 -9.74 9.89
C VAL A 221 -0.62 -10.37 8.61
N PHE A 222 -0.98 -11.60 8.31
CA PHE A 222 -0.56 -12.24 7.06
C PHE A 222 -1.12 -11.54 5.84
N ASP A 223 -2.39 -11.09 5.90
CA ASP A 223 -3.03 -10.39 4.79
C ASP A 223 -2.45 -8.98 4.60
N ASP A 224 -2.16 -8.25 5.70
CA ASP A 224 -1.49 -6.94 5.66
C ASP A 224 -0.10 -7.05 5.02
N LYS A 225 0.69 -8.06 5.40
CA LYS A 225 2.00 -8.31 4.78
C LYS A 225 1.91 -8.66 3.29
N ASN A 226 0.92 -9.43 2.88
CA ASN A 226 0.74 -9.80 1.48
C ASN A 226 0.30 -8.58 0.65
N GLU A 227 -0.58 -7.73 1.17
CA GLU A 227 -0.99 -6.51 0.49
C GLU A 227 0.17 -5.53 0.36
N PHE A 228 0.97 -5.34 1.42
CA PHE A 228 2.18 -4.52 1.37
C PHE A 228 3.16 -5.03 0.30
N ARG A 229 3.44 -6.34 0.28
CA ARG A 229 4.30 -6.96 -0.73
C ARG A 229 3.77 -6.77 -2.16
N ARG A 230 2.45 -6.89 -2.33
CA ARG A 230 1.80 -6.66 -3.62
C ARG A 230 1.95 -5.22 -4.11
N GLN A 231 1.79 -4.25 -3.22
CA GLN A 231 1.97 -2.83 -3.55
C GLN A 231 3.43 -2.52 -3.90
N GLU A 232 4.39 -3.11 -3.20
CA GLU A 232 5.82 -2.98 -3.50
C GLU A 232 6.16 -3.57 -4.88
N LEU A 233 5.66 -4.77 -5.19
CA LEU A 233 5.84 -5.38 -6.52
C LEU A 233 5.21 -4.54 -7.62
N LEU A 234 4.00 -4.01 -7.41
CA LEU A 234 3.34 -3.13 -8.39
C LEU A 234 4.12 -1.84 -8.60
N LYS A 235 4.63 -1.24 -7.51
CA LYS A 235 5.47 -0.05 -7.60
C LYS A 235 6.73 -0.32 -8.41
N ASN A 236 7.43 -1.43 -8.14
CA ASN A 236 8.63 -1.82 -8.88
C ASN A 236 8.31 -2.10 -10.36
N GLN A 237 7.16 -2.74 -10.66
CA GLN A 237 6.72 -2.97 -12.04
C GLN A 237 6.46 -1.65 -12.77
N LEU A 238 5.73 -0.71 -12.14
CA LEU A 238 5.50 0.61 -12.72
C LEU A 238 6.80 1.39 -12.94
N GLU A 239 7.76 1.26 -12.04
CA GLU A 239 9.09 1.87 -12.19
C GLU A 239 9.82 1.29 -13.41
N ILE A 240 9.83 -0.05 -13.56
CA ILE A 240 10.39 -0.73 -14.74
C ILE A 240 9.67 -0.29 -16.03
N ASP A 241 8.34 -0.26 -16.03
CA ASP A 241 7.56 0.13 -17.22
C ASP A 241 7.84 1.59 -17.61
N LEU A 242 8.01 2.49 -16.64
CA LEU A 242 8.41 3.88 -16.87
C LEU A 242 9.83 3.97 -17.47
N LEU A 243 10.75 3.13 -17.00
CA LEU A 243 12.12 3.06 -17.50
C LEU A 243 12.16 2.54 -18.93
N LEU A 244 11.45 1.46 -19.22
CA LEU A 244 11.34 0.89 -20.58
C LEU A 244 10.63 1.85 -21.55
N GLY A 245 9.65 2.61 -21.06
CA GLY A 245 8.94 3.61 -21.86
C GLY A 245 9.78 4.81 -22.30
N GLN A 246 10.94 5.06 -21.67
CA GLN A 246 11.88 6.11 -22.10
C GLN A 246 12.70 5.71 -23.33
N ILE A 247 12.83 4.41 -23.60
CA ILE A 247 13.49 3.91 -24.81
C ILE A 247 12.42 3.86 -25.90
N GLN A 248 12.56 4.64 -26.98
CA GLN A 248 11.62 4.63 -28.10
C GLN A 248 11.69 3.30 -28.87
N PRO A 249 10.70 2.38 -28.75
CA PRO A 249 10.81 1.06 -29.40
C PRO A 249 10.95 1.16 -30.92
N HIS A 250 10.26 2.12 -31.52
CA HIS A 250 10.33 2.38 -32.97
C HIS A 250 11.72 2.83 -33.43
N PHE A 251 12.47 3.58 -32.62
CA PHE A 251 13.85 3.93 -32.94
C PHE A 251 14.74 2.68 -32.94
N LEU A 252 14.61 1.83 -31.92
CA LEU A 252 15.39 0.59 -31.81
C LEU A 252 15.18 -0.30 -33.03
N PHE A 253 13.94 -0.57 -33.41
CA PHE A 253 13.63 -1.39 -34.60
C PHE A 253 14.21 -0.77 -35.87
N ASN A 254 14.10 0.54 -36.07
CA ASN A 254 14.63 1.19 -37.24
C ASN A 254 16.16 1.10 -37.35
N VAL A 255 16.88 1.29 -36.23
CA VAL A 255 18.34 1.16 -36.20
C VAL A 255 18.76 -0.28 -36.51
N LEU A 256 18.08 -1.28 -35.91
CA LEU A 256 18.35 -2.68 -36.19
C LEU A 256 18.13 -3.06 -37.67
N TYR A 257 17.08 -2.51 -38.31
CA TYR A 257 16.87 -2.70 -39.74
C TYR A 257 17.98 -2.12 -40.58
N VAL A 258 18.45 -0.89 -40.28
CA VAL A 258 19.54 -0.26 -40.98
C VAL A 258 20.84 -1.07 -40.81
N ILE A 259 21.14 -1.51 -39.58
CA ILE A 259 22.29 -2.37 -39.31
C ILE A 259 22.21 -3.68 -40.11
N GLN A 260 21.04 -4.32 -40.16
CA GLN A 260 20.81 -5.54 -40.93
C GLN A 260 21.11 -5.35 -42.42
N GLU A 261 20.63 -4.24 -43.02
CA GLU A 261 20.93 -3.90 -44.41
C GLU A 261 22.42 -3.67 -44.61
N LEU A 262 23.09 -2.90 -43.73
CA LEU A 262 24.49 -2.60 -43.78
C LEU A 262 25.38 -3.86 -43.66
N CYS A 263 24.97 -4.86 -42.91
CA CYS A 263 25.72 -6.12 -42.77
C CYS A 263 25.98 -6.79 -44.13
N CYS A 264 25.09 -6.60 -45.11
CA CYS A 264 25.26 -7.17 -46.47
C CYS A 264 25.96 -6.24 -47.44
N ILE A 265 25.95 -4.92 -47.22
CA ILE A 265 26.41 -3.91 -48.17
C ILE A 265 27.77 -3.34 -47.74
N ASP A 266 27.94 -3.01 -46.47
CA ASP A 266 29.10 -2.39 -45.87
C ASP A 266 29.26 -2.87 -44.42
N PRO A 267 29.93 -4.04 -44.23
CA PRO A 267 30.10 -4.65 -42.88
C PRO A 267 30.92 -3.79 -41.91
N GLU A 268 31.82 -2.92 -42.43
CA GLU A 268 32.64 -2.05 -41.59
C GLU A 268 31.76 -0.95 -40.95
N THR A 269 30.91 -0.27 -41.75
CA THR A 269 29.93 0.69 -41.27
C THR A 269 28.89 0.02 -40.36
N ALA A 270 28.47 -1.22 -40.64
CA ALA A 270 27.58 -1.98 -39.76
C ALA A 270 28.22 -2.21 -38.39
N SER A 271 29.50 -2.56 -38.33
CA SER A 271 30.23 -2.75 -37.06
C SER A 271 30.29 -1.47 -36.24
N GLY A 272 30.56 -0.31 -36.85
CA GLY A 272 30.55 0.99 -36.20
C GLY A 272 29.14 1.35 -35.67
N ALA A 273 28.10 1.06 -36.47
CA ALA A 273 26.72 1.28 -36.06
C ALA A 273 26.29 0.44 -34.84
N ILE A 274 26.77 -0.83 -34.75
CA ILE A 274 26.53 -1.69 -33.56
C ILE A 274 27.23 -1.11 -32.33
N GLU A 275 28.45 -0.58 -32.49
CA GLU A 275 29.19 0.04 -31.41
C GLU A 275 28.44 1.30 -30.88
N ASP A 276 28.06 2.21 -31.78
CA ASP A 276 27.27 3.41 -31.43
C ASP A 276 25.95 3.05 -30.78
N PHE A 277 25.23 2.06 -31.29
CA PHE A 277 23.99 1.58 -30.74
C PHE A 277 24.16 1.00 -29.33
N SER A 278 25.22 0.23 -29.09
CA SER A 278 25.58 -0.32 -27.79
C SER A 278 25.87 0.78 -26.77
N LYS A 279 26.64 1.82 -27.17
CA LYS A 279 26.96 2.98 -26.34
C LYS A 279 25.70 3.78 -26.01
N TYR A 280 24.84 4.03 -27.01
CA TYR A 280 23.58 4.70 -26.84
C TYR A 280 22.67 3.99 -25.81
N LEU A 281 22.51 2.66 -25.95
CA LEU A 281 21.67 1.89 -25.01
C LEU A 281 22.23 1.89 -23.59
N ARG A 282 23.54 1.68 -23.45
CA ARG A 282 24.23 1.67 -22.15
C ARG A 282 24.05 3.00 -21.44
N HIS A 283 24.31 4.12 -22.13
CA HIS A 283 24.19 5.44 -21.53
C HIS A 283 22.73 5.72 -21.10
N ASN A 284 21.74 5.35 -21.90
CA ASN A 284 20.33 5.48 -21.50
C ASN A 284 20.04 4.68 -20.22
N MET A 285 20.54 3.44 -20.09
CA MET A 285 20.34 2.63 -18.90
C MET A 285 21.05 3.21 -17.67
N ASP A 286 22.30 3.64 -17.81
CA ASP A 286 23.09 4.19 -16.71
C ASP A 286 22.51 5.53 -16.22
N SER A 287 22.05 6.38 -17.13
CA SER A 287 21.50 7.71 -16.84
C SER A 287 20.18 7.69 -16.06
N ILE A 288 19.47 6.57 -16.04
CA ILE A 288 18.19 6.40 -15.29
C ILE A 288 18.41 6.54 -13.78
N SER A 289 19.52 6.06 -13.27
CA SER A 289 19.86 6.06 -11.85
C SER A 289 20.58 7.32 -11.37
N VAL A 290 21.13 8.11 -12.31
CA VAL A 290 21.93 9.31 -12.00
C VAL A 290 21.02 10.50 -11.73
N ARG A 291 21.13 11.05 -10.52
CA ARG A 291 20.37 12.24 -10.07
C ARG A 291 21.23 13.50 -9.93
N THR A 292 22.52 13.38 -10.15
CA THR A 292 23.48 14.49 -10.10
C THR A 292 23.77 15.02 -11.50
N PRO A 293 24.12 16.31 -11.67
CA PRO A 293 24.60 16.83 -12.95
C PRO A 293 25.84 16.07 -13.43
N ILE A 294 25.95 15.88 -14.75
CA ILE A 294 27.09 15.31 -15.44
C ILE A 294 27.78 16.38 -16.30
N PRO A 295 29.08 16.20 -16.68
CA PRO A 295 29.72 17.08 -17.62
C PRO A 295 28.95 17.15 -18.94
N PHE A 296 28.76 18.37 -19.49
CA PHE A 296 28.11 18.57 -20.80
C PHE A 296 28.73 17.72 -21.91
N LYS A 297 30.01 17.53 -21.87
CA LYS A 297 30.74 16.68 -22.86
C LYS A 297 30.23 15.25 -22.91
N GLU A 298 29.84 14.69 -21.76
CA GLU A 298 29.29 13.33 -21.71
C GLU A 298 27.87 13.27 -22.31
N GLU A 299 27.01 14.23 -22.00
CA GLU A 299 25.69 14.33 -22.59
C GLU A 299 25.76 14.60 -24.11
N LEU A 300 26.72 15.42 -24.56
CA LEU A 300 26.97 15.67 -25.97
C LEU A 300 27.43 14.43 -26.73
N GLU A 301 28.35 13.65 -26.16
CA GLU A 301 28.79 12.39 -26.78
C GLU A 301 27.64 11.41 -26.93
N HIS A 302 26.77 11.32 -25.93
CA HIS A 302 25.58 10.50 -26.03
C HIS A 302 24.65 10.96 -27.18
N VAL A 303 24.43 12.27 -27.32
CA VAL A 303 23.67 12.84 -28.43
C VAL A 303 24.34 12.53 -29.78
N LYS A 304 25.67 12.57 -29.88
CA LYS A 304 26.40 12.23 -31.12
C LYS A 304 26.19 10.78 -31.54
N HIS A 305 26.18 9.81 -30.60
CA HIS A 305 25.85 8.42 -30.91
C HIS A 305 24.42 8.27 -31.45
N TYR A 306 23.44 8.96 -30.87
CA TYR A 306 22.08 9.01 -31.41
C TYR A 306 22.05 9.60 -32.82
N VAL A 307 22.71 10.73 -33.04
CA VAL A 307 22.73 11.42 -34.33
C VAL A 307 23.42 10.57 -35.39
N SER A 308 24.55 9.91 -35.10
CA SER A 308 25.23 8.98 -35.98
C SER A 308 24.28 7.88 -36.51
N LEU A 309 23.53 7.25 -35.61
CA LEU A 309 22.53 6.23 -35.97
C LEU A 309 21.40 6.79 -36.85
N GLN A 310 20.93 8.02 -36.58
CA GLN A 310 19.92 8.66 -37.40
C GLN A 310 20.45 9.10 -38.78
N GLN A 311 21.71 9.52 -38.87
CA GLN A 311 22.36 9.84 -40.15
C GLN A 311 22.53 8.60 -41.05
N LEU A 312 22.84 7.42 -40.48
CA LEU A 312 22.84 6.17 -41.23
C LEU A 312 21.44 5.87 -41.84
N ARG A 313 20.38 6.23 -41.15
CA ARG A 313 19.01 6.00 -41.60
C ARG A 313 18.55 7.00 -42.65
N PHE A 314 18.84 8.28 -42.45
CA PHE A 314 18.31 9.38 -43.27
C PHE A 314 19.27 9.85 -44.35
N GLY A 315 20.54 9.44 -44.28
CA GLY A 315 21.60 9.85 -45.22
C GLY A 315 21.69 11.38 -45.33
N ASP A 316 21.79 11.87 -46.52
CA ASP A 316 21.90 13.30 -46.85
C ASP A 316 20.64 14.14 -46.51
N ALA A 317 19.56 13.50 -46.11
CA ALA A 317 18.34 14.19 -45.67
C ALA A 317 18.46 14.78 -44.27
N LEU A 318 19.48 14.40 -43.48
CA LEU A 318 19.74 14.92 -42.12
C LEU A 318 21.12 15.56 -42.02
N ASP A 319 21.15 16.87 -41.78
CA ASP A 319 22.36 17.64 -41.51
C ASP A 319 22.36 18.10 -40.04
N VAL A 320 23.29 17.63 -39.24
CA VAL A 320 23.43 18.06 -37.84
C VAL A 320 24.78 18.75 -37.63
N GLN A 321 24.72 19.98 -37.15
CA GLN A 321 25.90 20.84 -36.95
C GLN A 321 26.07 21.19 -35.47
N TYR A 322 27.33 21.37 -35.04
CA TYR A 322 27.68 21.70 -33.68
C TYR A 322 28.53 22.97 -33.65
N GLU A 323 28.02 24.04 -33.01
CA GLU A 323 28.73 25.32 -32.79
C GLU A 323 29.00 25.46 -31.29
N LEU A 324 30.08 24.90 -30.80
CA LEU A 324 30.40 24.78 -29.39
C LEU A 324 31.31 25.91 -28.93
N GLY A 325 30.71 27.01 -28.43
CA GLY A 325 31.47 28.14 -27.85
C GLY A 325 32.02 27.83 -26.45
N CYS A 326 31.34 26.96 -25.69
CA CYS A 326 31.81 26.46 -24.40
C CYS A 326 31.32 25.03 -24.17
N THR A 327 32.10 24.22 -23.42
CA THR A 327 31.76 22.82 -23.10
C THR A 327 32.13 22.43 -21.69
N ASP A 328 32.63 23.38 -20.89
CA ASP A 328 33.19 23.12 -19.56
C ASP A 328 32.19 23.53 -18.47
N PHE A 329 31.04 22.85 -18.47
CA PHE A 329 29.95 22.99 -17.50
C PHE A 329 29.22 21.67 -17.32
N SER A 330 28.41 21.58 -16.27
CA SER A 330 27.62 20.39 -15.97
C SER A 330 26.14 20.65 -16.21
N MET A 331 25.40 19.60 -16.57
CA MET A 331 23.96 19.64 -16.79
C MET A 331 23.27 18.34 -16.33
N PRO A 332 21.98 18.34 -16.08
CA PRO A 332 21.27 17.09 -15.76
C PRO A 332 21.30 16.11 -16.93
N THR A 333 21.43 14.82 -16.62
CA THR A 333 21.38 13.73 -17.61
C THR A 333 20.08 13.72 -18.38
N LEU A 334 20.09 13.19 -19.61
CA LEU A 334 18.93 13.04 -20.49
C LEU A 334 18.12 14.36 -20.64
N THR A 335 18.84 15.46 -20.77
CA THR A 335 18.26 16.81 -20.94
C THR A 335 18.44 17.31 -22.37
N LEU A 336 19.64 17.17 -22.94
CA LEU A 336 19.94 17.54 -24.30
C LEU A 336 19.35 16.56 -25.32
N GLN A 337 19.45 15.26 -25.05
CA GLN A 337 19.01 14.20 -25.95
C GLN A 337 17.52 14.32 -26.36
N PRO A 338 16.51 14.46 -25.47
CA PRO A 338 15.12 14.55 -25.88
C PRO A 338 14.82 15.76 -26.76
N ILE A 339 15.58 16.83 -26.61
CA ILE A 339 15.45 18.05 -27.42
C ILE A 339 16.00 17.80 -28.83
N VAL A 340 17.19 17.21 -28.95
CA VAL A 340 17.77 16.85 -30.24
C VAL A 340 16.95 15.77 -30.94
N GLU A 341 16.41 14.79 -30.21
CA GLU A 341 15.47 13.81 -30.76
C GLU A 341 14.24 14.46 -31.39
N ASN A 342 13.64 15.44 -30.72
CA ASN A 342 12.53 16.21 -31.26
C ASN A 342 12.95 17.02 -32.50
N ALA A 343 14.07 17.70 -32.45
CA ALA A 343 14.60 18.49 -33.58
C ALA A 343 14.85 17.60 -34.81
N VAL A 344 15.45 16.41 -34.65
CA VAL A 344 15.65 15.44 -35.73
C VAL A 344 14.31 14.92 -36.25
N ARG A 345 13.39 14.56 -35.36
CA ARG A 345 12.06 14.03 -35.74
C ARG A 345 11.27 15.01 -36.60
N TYR A 346 11.18 16.26 -36.17
CA TYR A 346 10.39 17.27 -36.84
C TYR A 346 11.15 17.95 -37.99
N GLY A 347 12.48 18.15 -37.84
CA GLY A 347 13.33 18.69 -38.86
C GLY A 347 13.38 17.82 -40.11
N VAL A 348 13.57 16.49 -39.99
CA VAL A 348 13.70 15.60 -41.17
C VAL A 348 12.36 15.27 -41.79
N ARG A 349 11.33 14.95 -40.99
CA ARG A 349 10.04 14.47 -41.53
C ARG A 349 9.18 15.53 -42.18
N MET A 350 9.35 16.80 -41.79
CA MET A 350 8.46 17.88 -42.16
C MET A 350 9.16 19.11 -42.74
N ALA A 351 10.48 19.00 -43.01
CA ALA A 351 11.22 20.12 -43.62
C ALA A 351 10.64 20.51 -44.97
N PRO A 352 10.32 21.79 -45.23
CA PRO A 352 9.69 22.26 -46.48
C PRO A 352 10.49 21.96 -47.74
N LYS A 353 11.77 21.61 -47.62
CA LYS A 353 12.68 21.32 -48.74
C LYS A 353 13.32 19.90 -48.71
N GLY A 354 12.72 18.98 -47.91
CA GLY A 354 13.20 17.58 -47.83
C GLY A 354 14.55 17.37 -47.18
N ARG A 355 15.19 18.41 -46.61
CA ARG A 355 16.47 18.33 -45.91
C ARG A 355 16.33 18.94 -44.51
N GLY A 356 16.38 18.09 -43.49
CA GLY A 356 16.33 18.52 -42.10
C GLY A 356 17.69 19.00 -41.64
N ARG A 357 17.74 20.21 -41.06
CA ARG A 357 18.93 20.74 -40.42
C ARG A 357 18.70 20.91 -38.93
N VAL A 358 19.64 20.45 -38.14
CA VAL A 358 19.65 20.66 -36.68
C VAL A 358 20.97 21.29 -36.29
N LEU A 359 20.93 22.39 -35.54
CA LEU A 359 22.13 23.04 -35.02
C LEU A 359 22.08 23.00 -33.49
N VAL A 360 23.14 22.44 -32.89
CA VAL A 360 23.38 22.51 -31.45
C VAL A 360 24.46 23.56 -31.19
N ARG A 361 24.08 24.63 -30.51
CA ARG A 361 24.97 25.75 -30.20
C ARG A 361 25.11 25.91 -28.71
N THR A 362 26.33 26.17 -28.22
CA THR A 362 26.59 26.56 -26.85
C THR A 362 27.29 27.90 -26.78
N SER A 363 26.91 28.72 -25.80
CA SER A 363 27.58 30.00 -25.54
C SER A 363 27.69 30.24 -24.03
N GLU A 364 28.73 30.98 -23.64
CA GLU A 364 28.95 31.37 -22.29
C GLU A 364 28.53 32.84 -22.10
N GLN A 365 27.62 33.07 -21.16
CA GLN A 365 27.16 34.40 -20.75
C GLN A 365 27.79 34.77 -19.39
N PRO A 366 27.72 36.01 -18.94
CA PRO A 366 28.29 36.39 -17.64
C PRO A 366 27.79 35.56 -16.46
N ASP A 367 26.48 35.27 -16.39
CA ASP A 367 25.83 34.64 -15.25
C ASP A 367 25.33 33.21 -15.52
N PHE A 368 25.32 32.75 -16.79
CA PHE A 368 24.79 31.46 -17.16
C PHE A 368 25.46 30.88 -18.42
N TYR A 369 25.33 29.59 -18.62
CA TYR A 369 25.60 28.90 -19.88
C TYR A 369 24.31 28.77 -20.67
N GLU A 370 24.37 28.99 -21.98
CA GLU A 370 23.24 28.88 -22.89
C GLU A 370 23.48 27.77 -23.90
N ILE A 371 22.46 26.91 -24.09
CA ILE A 371 22.45 25.83 -25.07
C ILE A 371 21.22 26.03 -25.95
N ASP A 372 21.44 26.23 -27.24
CA ASP A 372 20.39 26.32 -28.25
C ASP A 372 20.38 25.07 -29.11
N VAL A 373 19.21 24.45 -29.29
CA VAL A 373 18.94 23.42 -30.29
C VAL A 373 17.97 24.02 -31.30
N ILE A 374 18.40 24.19 -32.53
CA ILE A 374 17.66 24.88 -33.59
C ILE A 374 17.37 23.89 -34.69
N ASP A 375 16.12 23.76 -35.09
CA ASP A 375 15.71 22.98 -36.27
C ASP A 375 15.04 23.86 -37.32
N ASN A 376 15.08 23.40 -38.57
CA ASN A 376 14.40 24.01 -39.70
C ASN A 376 13.08 23.30 -40.07
N GLY A 377 12.44 22.67 -39.09
CA GLY A 377 11.15 22.01 -39.26
C GLY A 377 9.99 22.97 -39.56
N PRO A 378 8.74 22.49 -39.54
CA PRO A 378 7.58 23.31 -39.86
C PRO A 378 7.28 24.39 -38.82
N GLY A 379 7.90 24.33 -37.64
CA GLY A 379 7.51 25.17 -36.53
C GLY A 379 6.06 24.98 -36.10
N PHE A 380 5.62 25.69 -35.10
CA PHE A 380 4.24 25.73 -34.64
C PHE A 380 3.90 27.10 -34.05
N ASP A 381 2.62 27.42 -33.99
CA ASP A 381 2.13 28.62 -33.32
C ASP A 381 1.94 28.30 -31.82
N GLU A 382 2.67 28.99 -30.95
CA GLU A 382 2.61 28.82 -29.50
C GLU A 382 1.21 29.07 -28.91
N SER A 383 0.39 29.86 -29.62
CA SER A 383 -1.00 30.17 -29.21
C SER A 383 -2.00 29.03 -29.51
N HIS A 384 -1.60 28.06 -30.33
CA HIS A 384 -2.42 26.94 -30.80
C HIS A 384 -1.80 25.57 -30.53
N VAL A 385 -1.14 25.40 -29.39
CA VAL A 385 -0.65 24.08 -28.98
C VAL A 385 -1.84 23.22 -28.54
N PRO A 386 -2.24 22.20 -29.31
CA PRO A 386 -3.32 21.33 -28.89
C PRO A 386 -2.91 20.60 -27.61
N ASP A 387 -3.80 20.63 -26.61
CA ASP A 387 -3.63 19.88 -25.36
C ASP A 387 -4.02 18.39 -25.59
N ASP A 388 -3.37 17.76 -26.57
CA ASP A 388 -3.64 16.36 -26.95
C ASP A 388 -2.89 15.34 -26.07
N GLY A 389 -2.29 15.81 -24.97
CA GLY A 389 -1.72 14.98 -23.89
C GLY A 389 -0.51 14.10 -24.28
N ILE A 390 -0.17 14.00 -25.56
CA ILE A 390 0.82 13.03 -26.07
C ILE A 390 2.13 13.71 -26.52
N SER A 391 2.07 14.96 -26.99
CA SER A 391 3.22 15.62 -27.66
C SER A 391 4.17 16.38 -26.70
N HIS A 392 3.77 16.71 -25.47
CA HIS A 392 4.52 17.65 -24.62
C HIS A 392 5.18 17.02 -23.39
N THR A 393 5.05 15.70 -23.19
CA THR A 393 5.63 15.01 -22.01
C THR A 393 7.17 15.09 -21.98
N GLY A 394 7.83 15.03 -23.14
CA GLY A 394 9.29 15.12 -23.23
C GLY A 394 9.82 16.47 -22.76
N LEU A 395 9.36 17.57 -23.36
CA LEU A 395 9.81 18.93 -23.02
C LEU A 395 9.41 19.34 -21.58
N SER A 396 8.22 18.92 -21.11
CA SER A 396 7.78 19.15 -19.74
C SER A 396 8.70 18.47 -18.72
N ASN A 397 9.14 17.24 -19.01
CA ASN A 397 10.06 16.49 -18.15
C ASN A 397 11.45 17.14 -18.15
N VAL A 398 11.96 17.56 -19.31
CA VAL A 398 13.22 18.28 -19.42
C VAL A 398 13.17 19.59 -18.63
N ARG A 399 12.10 20.40 -18.78
CA ARG A 399 11.89 21.65 -18.04
C ARG A 399 11.94 21.44 -16.53
N LYS A 400 11.22 20.44 -16.04
CA LYS A 400 11.23 20.10 -14.61
C LYS A 400 12.62 19.66 -14.15
N ARG A 401 13.28 18.79 -14.89
CA ARG A 401 14.62 18.26 -14.56
C ARG A 401 15.63 19.40 -14.49
N LEU A 402 15.66 20.26 -15.49
CA LEU A 402 16.54 21.42 -15.56
C LEU A 402 16.34 22.35 -14.34
N LYS A 403 15.09 22.68 -14.03
CA LYS A 403 14.74 23.55 -12.91
C LYS A 403 15.09 22.95 -11.55
N TYR A 404 14.76 21.68 -11.31
CA TYR A 404 14.94 21.07 -9.98
C TYR A 404 16.37 20.60 -9.68
N ILE A 405 17.17 20.25 -10.70
CA ILE A 405 18.51 19.71 -10.49
C ILE A 405 19.57 20.82 -10.60
N SER A 406 19.42 21.75 -11.54
CA SER A 406 20.45 22.76 -11.84
C SER A 406 19.97 24.20 -11.76
N GLY A 407 18.72 24.45 -11.30
CA GLY A 407 18.16 25.81 -11.24
C GLY A 407 18.01 26.50 -12.61
N GLY A 408 18.16 25.73 -13.71
CA GLY A 408 18.10 26.25 -15.07
C GLY A 408 16.70 26.43 -15.61
N GLU A 409 16.59 27.08 -16.77
CA GLU A 409 15.32 27.33 -17.45
C GLU A 409 15.32 26.80 -18.88
N LEU A 410 14.13 26.45 -19.40
CA LEU A 410 13.92 26.01 -20.78
C LEU A 410 12.86 26.91 -21.44
N THR A 411 13.26 27.54 -22.55
CA THR A 411 12.39 28.37 -23.39
C THR A 411 12.29 27.74 -24.78
N VAL A 412 11.07 27.73 -25.33
CA VAL A 412 10.81 27.29 -26.69
C VAL A 412 10.41 28.49 -27.52
N ILE A 413 11.03 28.69 -28.64
CA ILE A 413 10.76 29.78 -29.59
C ILE A 413 10.44 29.11 -30.92
N SER A 414 9.21 29.17 -31.36
CA SER A 414 8.77 28.52 -32.60
C SER A 414 7.86 29.44 -33.41
N LYS A 415 7.98 29.35 -34.73
CA LYS A 415 7.11 30.07 -35.65
C LYS A 415 6.79 29.19 -36.84
N ALA A 416 5.51 29.13 -37.18
CA ALA A 416 5.04 28.31 -38.29
C ALA A 416 5.81 28.63 -39.60
N GLY A 417 6.44 27.62 -40.21
CA GLY A 417 7.24 27.71 -41.43
C GLY A 417 8.69 28.16 -41.25
N GLU A 418 9.14 28.53 -40.03
CA GLU A 418 10.50 29.02 -39.75
C GLU A 418 11.34 28.06 -38.88
N GLY A 419 10.74 27.00 -38.35
CA GLY A 419 11.41 26.02 -37.48
C GLY A 419 11.21 26.29 -35.98
N THR A 420 12.00 25.60 -35.16
CA THR A 420 11.94 25.74 -33.70
C THR A 420 13.33 25.93 -33.11
N THR A 421 13.42 26.78 -32.11
CA THR A 421 14.61 26.93 -31.26
C THR A 421 14.22 26.57 -29.84
N VAL A 422 14.87 25.57 -29.26
CA VAL A 422 14.77 25.25 -27.84
C VAL A 422 16.01 25.74 -27.13
N ARG A 423 15.84 26.70 -26.25
CA ARG A 423 16.92 27.34 -25.48
C ARG A 423 16.89 26.84 -24.05
N MET A 424 18.03 26.38 -23.57
CA MET A 424 18.26 26.02 -22.17
C MET A 424 19.29 26.97 -21.57
N THR A 425 19.03 27.46 -20.37
CA THR A 425 19.97 28.28 -19.59
C THR A 425 20.31 27.56 -18.29
N LEU A 426 21.60 27.53 -17.96
CA LEU A 426 22.14 26.92 -16.75
C LEU A 426 22.91 27.98 -15.99
N PRO A 427 22.54 28.33 -14.73
CA PRO A 427 23.26 29.31 -13.94
C PRO A 427 24.70 28.82 -13.70
N LYS A 428 25.63 29.74 -13.64
CA LYS A 428 26.99 29.46 -13.16
C LYS A 428 26.96 29.34 -11.63
N GLU A 429 27.63 28.32 -11.10
CA GLU A 429 27.81 28.13 -9.66
C GLU A 429 28.77 29.16 -9.07
#